data_05cd693319026bc3dd2e853b314d045b
#
_entry.id   05cd693319026bc3dd2e853b314d045b
#
_cell.length_a   1.000
_cell.length_b   1.000
_cell.length_c   1.000
_cell.angle_alpha   90.00
_cell.angle_beta   90.00
_cell.angle_gamma   90.00
#
_symmetry.space_group_name_H-M   'P 1'
#
loop_
_entity.id
_entity.type
_entity.pdbx_description
1 polymer ?
#
loop_
_entity_poly.entity_id
_entity_poly.type
_entity_poly.pdbx_seq_one_letter_code
_entity_poly.pdbx_strand_id
1 'polypeptide(L)'
;MATTRPETLFGDVCIAVNPSDKRYKKYIGKKVVLPISNKAIPIIADKYVDIEKGTGALKVTPAHDFNDYKIGKKHKFKPIIIFDKKGKFNDNVPDSYQQMDRIEARDKIIEDLNKIGNLQKLENIKHFVPYGDRSNTIIEPY
;
A
#
# COMPACT_ATOMS: atom_id res chain seq x y z
N MET A 1 -8.49 5.94 -1.35
CA MET A 1 -7.09 6.29 -1.09
C MET A 1 -6.30 6.38 -2.40
N ALA A 2 -5.23 7.14 -2.42
CA ALA A 2 -4.37 7.30 -3.58
C ALA A 2 -2.99 6.68 -3.29
N THR A 3 -2.36 6.08 -4.29
CA THR A 3 -1.04 5.46 -4.15
C THR A 3 -0.26 5.53 -5.46
N THR A 4 1.06 5.63 -5.35
CA THR A 4 1.98 5.47 -6.48
C THR A 4 2.48 4.03 -6.62
N ARG A 5 2.15 3.15 -5.67
CA ARG A 5 2.64 1.78 -5.59
C ARG A 5 1.51 0.78 -5.33
N PRO A 6 0.59 0.58 -6.29
CA PRO A 6 -0.52 -0.35 -6.12
C PRO A 6 -0.06 -1.80 -5.89
N GLU A 7 1.13 -2.17 -6.34
CA GLU A 7 1.71 -3.50 -6.14
C GLU A 7 1.96 -3.86 -4.68
N THR A 8 1.97 -2.89 -3.77
CA THR A 8 2.14 -3.16 -2.33
C THR A 8 0.83 -3.42 -1.59
N LEU A 9 -0.29 -3.43 -2.29
CA LEU A 9 -1.64 -3.60 -1.71
C LEU A 9 -1.74 -4.76 -0.72
N PHE A 10 -1.17 -5.90 -1.06
CA PHE A 10 -1.27 -7.11 -0.24
C PHE A 10 -0.45 -7.05 1.05
N GLY A 11 0.43 -6.09 1.18
CA GLY A 11 1.20 -5.85 2.39
C GLY A 11 0.61 -4.78 3.31
N ASP A 12 -0.55 -4.24 2.97
CA ASP A 12 -1.19 -3.21 3.77
C ASP A 12 -1.67 -3.79 5.11
N VAL A 13 -1.37 -3.08 6.19
CA VAL A 13 -1.74 -3.49 7.55
C VAL A 13 -2.85 -2.63 8.15
N CYS A 14 -2.99 -1.39 7.69
CA CYS A 14 -4.04 -0.47 8.12
C CYS A 14 -4.20 0.68 7.13
N ILE A 15 -5.30 1.41 7.30
CA ILE A 15 -5.51 2.72 6.68
C ILE A 15 -5.39 3.76 7.78
N ALA A 16 -4.54 4.77 7.57
CA ALA A 16 -4.37 5.87 8.51
C ALA A 16 -5.10 7.13 8.01
N VAL A 17 -5.79 7.81 8.91
CA VAL A 17 -6.47 9.07 8.65
C VAL A 17 -6.11 10.08 9.72
N ASN A 18 -6.11 11.37 9.38
CA ASN A 18 -5.88 12.41 10.37
C ASN A 18 -7.11 12.51 11.31
N PRO A 19 -6.94 12.52 12.64
CA PRO A 19 -8.06 12.59 13.57
C PRO A 19 -8.89 13.87 13.44
N SER A 20 -8.36 14.92 12.81
CA SER A 20 -9.07 16.17 12.54
C SER A 20 -9.84 16.15 11.23
N ASP A 21 -9.71 15.10 10.41
CA ASP A 21 -10.39 15.00 9.13
C ASP A 21 -11.84 14.53 9.34
N LYS A 22 -12.77 15.46 9.17
CA LYS A 22 -14.21 15.21 9.40
C LYS A 22 -14.79 14.14 8.45
N ARG A 23 -14.19 13.94 7.28
CA ARG A 23 -14.67 12.96 6.29
C ARG A 23 -14.52 11.52 6.80
N TYR A 24 -13.48 11.26 7.58
CA TYR A 24 -13.09 9.91 8.00
C TYR A 24 -13.21 9.67 9.51
N LYS A 25 -13.43 10.71 10.30
CA LYS A 25 -13.47 10.61 11.77
C LYS A 25 -14.40 9.51 12.28
N LYS A 26 -15.56 9.33 11.65
CA LYS A 26 -16.53 8.31 12.03
C LYS A 26 -16.10 6.89 11.75
N TYR A 27 -15.07 6.70 10.90
CA TYR A 27 -14.56 5.38 10.54
C TYR A 27 -13.38 4.92 11.40
N ILE A 28 -12.80 5.81 12.21
CA ILE A 28 -11.67 5.46 13.08
C ILE A 28 -12.10 4.36 14.05
N GLY A 29 -11.28 3.30 14.15
CA GLY A 29 -11.60 2.14 14.98
C GLY A 29 -12.42 1.06 14.27
N LYS A 30 -12.91 1.34 13.06
CA LYS A 30 -13.60 0.37 12.23
C LYS A 30 -12.62 -0.35 11.31
N LYS A 31 -13.06 -1.41 10.65
CA LYS A 31 -12.26 -2.16 9.67
C LYS A 31 -12.76 -1.89 8.26
N VAL A 32 -11.83 -1.99 7.30
CA VAL A 32 -12.12 -1.92 5.87
C VAL A 32 -11.58 -3.19 5.20
N VAL A 33 -12.27 -3.65 4.18
CA VAL A 33 -11.86 -4.84 3.42
C VAL A 33 -10.98 -4.40 2.26
N LEU A 34 -9.76 -4.94 2.18
CA LEU A 34 -8.88 -4.72 1.04
C LEU A 34 -9.47 -5.41 -0.20
N PRO A 35 -9.52 -4.72 -1.35
CA PRO A 35 -9.95 -5.35 -2.59
C PRO A 35 -8.99 -6.48 -2.99
N ILE A 36 -9.48 -7.39 -3.83
CA ILE A 36 -8.76 -8.55 -4.36
C ILE A 36 -8.48 -9.61 -3.28
N SER A 37 -7.76 -9.25 -2.21
CA SER A 37 -7.42 -10.20 -1.14
C SER A 37 -8.55 -10.46 -0.15
N ASN A 38 -9.54 -9.56 -0.08
CA ASN A 38 -10.65 -9.58 0.87
C ASN A 38 -10.22 -9.59 2.35
N LYS A 39 -9.00 -9.13 2.63
CA LYS A 39 -8.47 -9.04 3.99
C LYS A 39 -9.05 -7.81 4.68
N ALA A 40 -9.53 -7.96 5.92
CA ALA A 40 -10.00 -6.84 6.73
C ALA A 40 -8.82 -6.21 7.48
N ILE A 41 -8.68 -4.89 7.37
CA ILE A 41 -7.66 -4.12 8.07
C ILE A 41 -8.29 -2.94 8.82
N PRO A 42 -7.71 -2.50 9.96
CA PRO A 42 -8.28 -1.41 10.74
C PRO A 42 -8.02 -0.04 10.12
N ILE A 43 -8.89 0.90 10.45
CA ILE A 43 -8.70 2.32 10.19
C ILE A 43 -8.23 2.97 11.48
N ILE A 44 -7.05 3.61 11.44
CA ILE A 44 -6.42 4.23 12.60
C ILE A 44 -6.30 5.73 12.44
N ALA A 45 -6.15 6.44 13.57
CA ALA A 45 -5.88 7.86 13.58
C ALA A 45 -4.39 8.12 13.70
N ASP A 46 -3.83 8.95 12.83
CA ASP A 46 -2.45 9.42 12.94
C ASP A 46 -2.34 10.85 12.41
N LYS A 47 -1.76 11.73 13.22
CA LYS A 47 -1.57 13.15 12.86
C LYS A 47 -0.57 13.35 11.73
N TYR A 48 0.27 12.36 11.43
CA TYR A 48 1.19 12.38 10.31
C TYR A 48 0.47 12.52 8.97
N VAL A 49 -0.75 12.02 8.87
CA VAL A 49 -1.51 12.03 7.62
C VAL A 49 -1.89 13.46 7.24
N ASP A 50 -1.51 13.87 6.03
CA ASP A 50 -1.88 15.17 5.47
C ASP A 50 -3.29 15.09 4.89
N ILE A 51 -4.21 15.87 5.44
CA ILE A 51 -5.63 15.90 5.05
C ILE A 51 -5.79 16.28 3.58
N GLU A 52 -4.91 17.13 3.07
CA GLU A 52 -5.02 17.68 1.71
C GLU A 52 -4.25 16.87 0.66
N LYS A 53 -3.45 15.89 1.10
CA LYS A 53 -2.66 15.08 0.20
C LYS A 53 -3.44 13.85 -0.26
N GLY A 54 -3.56 13.67 -1.58
CA GLY A 54 -4.34 12.59 -2.16
C GLY A 54 -5.79 12.65 -1.70
N THR A 55 -6.30 11.55 -1.17
CA THR A 55 -7.67 11.46 -0.65
C THR A 55 -7.77 11.76 0.85
N GLY A 56 -6.64 12.00 1.52
CA GLY A 56 -6.57 12.13 2.97
C GLY A 56 -6.57 10.78 3.72
N ALA A 57 -6.72 9.67 3.02
CA ALA A 57 -6.63 8.32 3.58
C ALA A 57 -5.33 7.68 3.08
N LEU A 58 -4.47 7.29 4.02
CA LEU A 58 -3.15 6.73 3.72
C LEU A 58 -3.15 5.22 3.95
N LYS A 59 -2.83 4.46 2.91
CA LYS A 59 -2.53 3.02 3.08
C LYS A 59 -1.16 2.88 3.73
N VAL A 60 -1.02 1.95 4.64
CA VAL A 60 0.21 1.74 5.41
C VAL A 60 0.77 0.34 5.11
N THR A 61 1.94 0.31 4.49
CA THR A 61 2.65 -0.91 4.09
C THR A 61 4.04 -0.94 4.74
N PRO A 62 4.16 -1.32 6.02
CA PRO A 62 5.42 -1.14 6.78
C PRO A 62 6.61 -1.90 6.20
N ALA A 63 6.38 -3.03 5.54
CA ALA A 63 7.47 -3.85 5.00
C ALA A 63 8.14 -3.24 3.76
N HIS A 64 7.45 -2.32 3.06
CA HIS A 64 7.87 -1.87 1.73
C HIS A 64 7.93 -0.36 1.56
N ASP A 65 7.77 0.40 2.65
CA ASP A 65 7.87 1.86 2.66
C ASP A 65 8.47 2.33 3.99
N PHE A 66 9.48 3.20 3.92
CA PHE A 66 10.21 3.66 5.10
C PHE A 66 9.36 4.50 6.05
N ASN A 67 8.49 5.36 5.51
CA ASN A 67 7.59 6.18 6.33
C ASN A 67 6.49 5.32 6.95
N ASP A 68 5.96 4.38 6.19
CA ASP A 68 4.94 3.44 6.67
C ASP A 68 5.50 2.52 7.76
N TYR A 69 6.78 2.17 7.68
CA TYR A 69 7.44 1.41 8.73
C TYR A 69 7.39 2.13 10.08
N LYS A 70 7.62 3.44 10.08
CA LYS A 70 7.55 4.26 11.29
C LYS A 70 6.13 4.29 11.87
N ILE A 71 5.13 4.44 11.02
CA ILE A 71 3.71 4.41 11.43
C ILE A 71 3.36 3.03 11.97
N GLY A 72 3.73 1.98 11.27
CA GLY A 72 3.48 0.60 11.69
C GLY A 72 4.11 0.29 13.04
N LYS A 73 5.35 0.70 13.27
CA LYS A 73 6.04 0.52 14.54
C LYS A 73 5.36 1.28 15.68
N LYS A 74 4.96 2.52 15.44
CA LYS A 74 4.24 3.36 16.42
C LYS A 74 2.93 2.71 16.87
N HIS A 75 2.20 2.11 15.95
CA HIS A 75 0.90 1.47 16.22
C HIS A 75 1.00 -0.04 16.44
N LYS A 76 2.21 -0.59 16.53
CA LYS A 76 2.50 -2.00 16.86
C LYS A 76 1.98 -3.00 15.80
N PHE A 77 1.98 -2.63 14.53
CA PHE A 77 1.69 -3.54 13.44
C PHE A 77 2.93 -4.30 13.01
N LYS A 78 2.78 -5.60 12.79
CA LYS A 78 3.85 -6.42 12.21
C LYS A 78 3.94 -6.17 10.71
N PRO A 79 5.14 -5.92 10.15
CA PRO A 79 5.31 -5.84 8.70
C PRO A 79 4.93 -7.15 8.01
N ILE A 80 4.26 -7.05 6.88
CA ILE A 80 3.94 -8.20 6.03
C ILE A 80 4.81 -8.12 4.79
N ILE A 81 5.82 -8.98 4.70
CA ILE A 81 6.72 -9.03 3.54
C ILE A 81 6.03 -9.79 2.41
N ILE A 82 5.82 -9.14 1.28
CA ILE A 82 5.15 -9.71 0.12
C ILE A 82 6.07 -9.95 -1.08
N PHE A 83 7.31 -9.42 -1.04
CA PHE A 83 8.30 -9.64 -2.09
C PHE A 83 9.46 -10.48 -1.58
N ASP A 84 10.03 -11.30 -2.47
CA ASP A 84 11.29 -11.97 -2.23
C ASP A 84 12.47 -11.04 -2.57
N LYS A 85 13.70 -11.54 -2.41
CA LYS A 85 14.92 -10.77 -2.70
C LYS A 85 15.10 -10.40 -4.16
N LYS A 86 14.35 -11.05 -5.05
CA LYS A 86 14.36 -10.79 -6.50
C LYS A 86 13.26 -9.83 -6.93
N GLY A 87 12.45 -9.34 -5.99
CA GLY A 87 11.34 -8.44 -6.29
C GLY A 87 10.12 -9.15 -6.85
N LYS A 88 10.00 -10.45 -6.65
CA LYS A 88 8.81 -11.22 -7.02
C LYS A 88 7.91 -11.43 -5.81
N PHE A 89 6.61 -11.52 -6.05
CA PHE A 89 5.67 -11.85 -4.99
C PHE A 89 5.98 -13.22 -4.37
N ASN A 90 5.95 -13.27 -3.05
CA ASN A 90 6.08 -14.50 -2.29
C ASN A 90 4.69 -15.15 -2.04
N ASP A 91 4.61 -16.10 -1.14
CA ASP A 91 3.38 -16.82 -0.84
C ASP A 91 2.44 -16.13 0.16
N ASN A 92 2.76 -14.88 0.56
CA ASN A 92 1.88 -14.05 1.40
C ASN A 92 0.82 -13.27 0.59
N VAL A 93 0.77 -13.48 -0.72
CA VAL A 93 -0.21 -12.85 -1.62
C VAL A 93 -1.17 -13.90 -2.17
N PRO A 94 -2.32 -13.49 -2.75
CA PRO A 94 -3.23 -14.44 -3.40
C PRO A 94 -2.54 -15.31 -4.46
N ASP A 95 -2.97 -16.55 -4.60
CA ASP A 95 -2.32 -17.56 -5.46
C ASP A 95 -2.08 -17.08 -6.89
N SER A 96 -3.02 -16.35 -7.46
CA SER A 96 -2.91 -15.84 -8.84
C SER A 96 -1.82 -14.79 -9.03
N TYR A 97 -1.25 -14.28 -7.96
CA TYR A 97 -0.18 -13.28 -7.98
C TYR A 97 1.18 -13.84 -7.58
N GLN A 98 1.24 -15.00 -6.97
CA GLN A 98 2.49 -15.58 -6.47
C GLN A 98 3.53 -15.74 -7.57
N GLN A 99 4.79 -15.45 -7.25
CA GLN A 99 5.95 -15.50 -8.15
C GLN A 99 5.94 -14.45 -9.27
N MET A 100 4.96 -13.57 -9.30
CA MET A 100 4.88 -12.49 -10.28
C MET A 100 5.88 -11.39 -9.96
N ASP A 101 6.55 -10.84 -10.97
CA ASP A 101 7.42 -9.67 -10.82
C ASP A 101 6.57 -8.45 -10.40
N ARG A 102 7.15 -7.58 -9.54
CA ARG A 102 6.43 -6.43 -9.00
C ARG A 102 5.91 -5.47 -10.07
N ILE A 103 6.60 -5.29 -11.16
CA ILE A 103 6.19 -4.39 -12.24
C ILE A 103 5.00 -4.99 -12.99
N GLU A 104 5.07 -6.27 -13.32
CA GLU A 104 3.97 -7.01 -13.94
C GLU A 104 2.74 -7.07 -13.01
N ALA A 105 2.98 -7.31 -11.72
CA ALA A 105 1.93 -7.36 -10.71
C ALA A 105 1.21 -6.01 -10.56
N ARG A 106 1.94 -4.91 -10.68
CA ARG A 106 1.36 -3.56 -10.64
C ARG A 106 0.29 -3.40 -11.71
N ASP A 107 0.58 -3.78 -12.94
CA ASP A 107 -0.35 -3.67 -14.06
C ASP A 107 -1.56 -4.58 -13.86
N LYS A 108 -1.32 -5.80 -13.40
CA LYS A 108 -2.41 -6.76 -13.12
C LYS A 108 -3.33 -6.29 -11.99
N ILE A 109 -2.78 -5.71 -10.94
CA ILE A 109 -3.58 -5.16 -9.82
C ILE A 109 -4.45 -4.01 -10.31
N ILE A 110 -3.91 -3.10 -11.11
CA ILE A 110 -4.67 -1.98 -11.69
C ILE A 110 -5.82 -2.54 -12.54
N GLU A 111 -5.54 -3.51 -13.38
CA GLU A 111 -6.56 -4.16 -14.21
C GLU A 111 -7.64 -4.84 -13.37
N ASP A 112 -7.25 -5.61 -12.36
CA ASP A 112 -8.20 -6.32 -11.49
C ASP A 112 -9.03 -5.34 -10.65
N LEU A 113 -8.45 -4.25 -10.16
CA LEU A 113 -9.19 -3.20 -9.45
C LEU A 113 -10.22 -2.53 -10.36
N ASN A 114 -9.87 -2.31 -11.62
CA ASN A 114 -10.79 -1.73 -12.61
C ASN A 114 -11.96 -2.68 -12.89
N LYS A 115 -11.70 -3.98 -13.02
CA LYS A 115 -12.73 -4.99 -13.27
C LYS A 115 -13.78 -5.07 -12.16
N ILE A 116 -13.35 -4.91 -10.90
CA ILE A 116 -14.27 -4.95 -9.75
C ILE A 116 -14.84 -3.58 -9.37
N GLY A 117 -14.54 -2.55 -10.16
CA GLY A 117 -15.08 -1.20 -9.96
C GLY A 117 -14.41 -0.40 -8.83
N ASN A 118 -13.25 -0.83 -8.34
CA ASN A 118 -12.54 -0.16 -7.25
C ASN A 118 -11.44 0.79 -7.71
N LEU A 119 -11.22 0.93 -9.02
CA LEU A 119 -10.29 1.90 -9.58
C LEU A 119 -11.04 3.17 -9.95
N GLN A 120 -10.80 4.25 -9.23
CA GLN A 120 -11.48 5.53 -9.46
C GLN A 120 -10.76 6.37 -10.52
N LYS A 121 -9.44 6.48 -10.43
CA LYS A 121 -8.65 7.35 -11.29
C LYS A 121 -7.22 6.83 -11.41
N LEU A 122 -6.65 6.95 -12.61
CA LEU A 122 -5.25 6.65 -12.88
C LEU A 122 -4.59 7.89 -13.45
N GLU A 123 -3.51 8.37 -12.82
CA GLU A 123 -2.75 9.54 -13.26
C GLU A 123 -1.28 9.20 -13.41
N ASN A 124 -0.64 9.80 -14.42
CA ASN A 124 0.82 9.76 -14.53
C ASN A 124 1.40 10.92 -13.73
N ILE A 125 2.20 10.59 -12.72
CA ILE A 125 2.90 11.58 -11.90
C ILE A 125 4.39 11.31 -11.90
N LYS A 126 5.19 12.39 -11.79
CA LYS A 126 6.65 12.28 -11.63
C LYS A 126 6.97 12.13 -10.15
N HIS A 127 7.84 11.19 -9.83
CA HIS A 127 8.36 11.01 -8.47
C HIS A 127 9.77 10.44 -8.54
N PHE A 128 10.52 10.60 -7.45
CA PHE A 128 11.86 10.03 -7.36
C PHE A 128 11.77 8.58 -6.89
N VAL A 129 12.50 7.72 -7.60
CA VAL A 129 12.59 6.29 -7.29
C VAL A 129 14.08 5.97 -7.02
N PRO A 130 14.43 5.34 -5.90
CA PRO A 130 15.81 4.95 -5.65
C PRO A 130 16.24 3.82 -6.57
N TYR A 131 17.42 3.97 -7.19
CA TYR A 131 18.07 2.95 -8.02
C TYR A 131 19.41 2.57 -7.43
N GLY A 132 19.80 1.32 -7.62
CA GLY A 132 21.15 0.87 -7.28
C GLY A 132 22.18 1.47 -8.23
N ASP A 133 23.29 2.02 -7.69
CA ASP A 133 24.31 2.72 -8.48
C ASP A 133 24.98 1.82 -9.56
N ARG A 134 25.13 0.54 -9.27
CA ARG A 134 25.80 -0.42 -10.16
C ARG A 134 24.84 -1.23 -11.02
N SER A 135 23.70 -1.60 -10.45
CA SER A 135 22.73 -2.47 -11.14
C SER A 135 21.70 -1.70 -11.94
N ASN A 136 21.55 -0.40 -11.67
CA ASN A 136 20.50 0.44 -12.24
C ASN A 136 19.10 -0.16 -12.00
N THR A 137 18.92 -0.83 -10.88
CA THR A 137 17.70 -1.51 -10.49
C THR A 137 17.00 -0.72 -9.36
N ILE A 138 15.68 -0.68 -9.38
CA ILE A 138 14.88 -0.04 -8.33
C ILE A 138 15.13 -0.75 -7.00
N ILE A 139 15.48 0.03 -5.97
CA ILE A 139 15.72 -0.46 -4.62
C ILE A 139 14.38 -0.56 -3.88
N GLU A 140 14.08 -1.75 -3.37
CA GLU A 140 12.90 -2.01 -2.54
C GLU A 140 13.31 -2.18 -1.07
N PRO A 141 12.57 -1.59 -0.11
CA PRO A 141 12.69 -1.97 1.29
C PRO A 141 12.33 -3.44 1.48
N TYR A 142 13.10 -4.10 2.32
CA TYR A 142 12.91 -5.53 2.54
C TYR A 142 12.96 -5.86 4.03
#